data_7bbd792ee896675bf3e13e0b7d616edb
#
_entry.id   7bbd792ee896675bf3e13e0b7d616edb
#
_cell.length_a   1.000
_cell.length_b   1.000
_cell.length_c   1.000
_cell.angle_alpha   90.00
_cell.angle_beta   90.00
_cell.angle_gamma   90.00
#
_symmetry.space_group_name_H-M   'P 1'
#
loop_
_entity.id
_entity.type
_entity.pdbx_description
1 polymer ?
#
loop_
_entity_poly.entity_id
_entity_poly.type
_entity_poly.pdbx_seq_one_letter_code
_entity_poly.pdbx_strand_id
1 'polypeptide(L)'
;MPILTDPKMIELYQMRTQLTSLYLEIKGLKSSRGSMSAFLKKIYNLKGNKVKVYKEFHKIILQREKDLGIPERELNTSEKEILG
;
A
#
# COMPACT_ATOMS: atom_id res chain seq x y z
N MET A 1 6.37 24.66 6.96
CA MET A 1 6.18 23.24 6.75
C MET A 1 4.73 22.95 6.40
N PRO A 2 4.48 22.30 5.27
CA PRO A 2 3.11 21.99 4.92
C PRO A 2 2.54 20.96 5.91
N ILE A 3 1.45 21.32 6.50
CA ILE A 3 0.73 20.40 7.37
C ILE A 3 -0.22 19.61 6.46
N LEU A 4 -0.18 18.30 6.57
CA LEU A 4 -1.08 17.45 5.81
C LEU A 4 -2.48 17.54 6.42
N THR A 5 -3.20 18.56 6.01
CA THR A 5 -4.56 18.79 6.50
C THR A 5 -5.62 18.24 5.55
N ASP A 6 -5.22 17.91 4.32
CA ASP A 6 -6.13 17.33 3.34
C ASP A 6 -6.41 15.85 3.71
N PRO A 7 -7.68 15.50 3.97
CA PRO A 7 -8.02 14.12 4.32
C PRO A 7 -7.59 13.10 3.26
N LYS A 8 -7.60 13.49 2.00
CA LYS A 8 -7.18 12.58 0.91
C LYS A 8 -5.69 12.27 0.98
N MET A 9 -4.88 13.27 1.33
CA MET A 9 -3.44 13.06 1.48
C MET A 9 -3.12 12.20 2.70
N ILE A 10 -3.86 12.41 3.79
CA ILE A 10 -3.70 11.60 5.00
C ILE A 10 -4.05 10.14 4.69
N GLU A 11 -5.16 9.93 3.98
CA GLU A 11 -5.57 8.59 3.58
C GLU A 11 -4.51 7.90 2.72
N LEU A 12 -3.97 8.63 1.73
CA LEU A 12 -2.92 8.10 0.88
C LEU A 12 -1.68 7.70 1.68
N TYR A 13 -1.29 8.54 2.62
CA TYR A 13 -0.15 8.24 3.48
C TYR A 13 -0.38 6.96 4.28
N GLN A 14 -1.58 6.80 4.82
CA GLN A 14 -1.95 5.58 5.54
C GLN A 14 -1.88 4.35 4.64
N MET A 15 -2.36 4.48 3.41
CA MET A 15 -2.32 3.38 2.44
C MET A 15 -0.87 2.95 2.17
N ARG A 16 0.03 3.90 2.03
CA ARG A 16 1.45 3.61 1.80
C ARG A 16 2.07 2.90 2.99
N THR A 17 1.72 3.32 4.19
CA THR A 17 2.17 2.65 5.41
C THR A 17 1.67 1.21 5.46
N GLN A 18 0.41 1.00 5.09
CA GLN A 18 -0.18 -0.32 5.03
C GLN A 18 0.51 -1.19 3.98
N LEU A 19 0.87 -0.61 2.84
CA LEU A 19 1.58 -1.32 1.80
C LEU A 19 2.95 -1.80 2.29
N THR A 20 3.66 -0.96 3.02
CA THR A 20 4.95 -1.33 3.63
C THR A 20 4.77 -2.48 4.63
N SER A 21 3.73 -2.41 5.46
CA SER A 21 3.42 -3.48 6.41
C SER A 21 3.14 -4.80 5.70
N LEU A 22 2.43 -4.74 4.58
CA LEU A 22 2.15 -5.93 3.78
C LEU A 22 3.44 -6.52 3.18
N TYR A 23 4.34 -5.66 2.73
CA TYR A 23 5.64 -6.10 2.24
C TYR A 23 6.41 -6.88 3.32
N LEU A 24 6.44 -6.35 4.53
CA LEU A 24 7.11 -7.02 5.65
C LEU A 24 6.47 -8.38 5.95
N GLU A 25 5.15 -8.44 5.86
CA GLU A 25 4.43 -9.70 6.06
C GLU A 25 4.81 -10.72 4.98
N ILE A 26 4.94 -10.29 3.73
CA ILE A 26 5.37 -11.16 2.63
C ILE A 26 6.79 -11.71 2.91
N LYS A 27 7.64 -10.91 3.52
CA LYS A 27 8.99 -11.32 3.89
C LYS A 27 9.04 -12.25 5.10
N GLY A 28 7.90 -12.55 5.69
CA GLY A 28 7.82 -13.46 6.82
C GLY A 28 7.84 -12.80 8.19
N LEU A 29 7.84 -11.48 8.23
CA LEU A 29 7.78 -10.75 9.50
C LEU A 29 6.33 -10.69 9.96
N LYS A 30 6.08 -11.15 11.17
CA LYS A 30 4.72 -11.16 11.71
C LYS A 30 4.41 -9.85 12.42
N SER A 31 3.23 -9.31 12.13
CA SER A 31 2.72 -8.17 12.86
C SER A 31 1.97 -8.65 14.10
N SER A 32 2.14 -7.93 15.21
CA SER A 32 1.40 -8.22 16.43
C SER A 32 -0.10 -7.96 16.29
N ARG A 33 -0.50 -7.25 15.25
CA ARG A 33 -1.90 -6.90 14.99
C ARG A 33 -2.62 -7.84 14.04
N GLY A 34 -1.97 -8.93 13.64
CA GLY A 34 -2.54 -9.89 12.71
C GLY A 34 -2.11 -9.67 11.27
N SER A 35 -2.84 -10.27 10.33
CA SER A 35 -2.44 -10.26 8.93
C SER A 35 -2.90 -8.99 8.22
N MET A 36 -1.96 -8.24 7.66
CA MET A 36 -2.26 -7.07 6.86
C MET A 36 -2.96 -7.47 5.55
N SER A 37 -2.56 -8.59 4.95
CA SER A 37 -3.20 -9.07 3.72
C SER A 37 -4.67 -9.39 3.95
N ALA A 38 -5.00 -10.03 5.06
CA ALA A 38 -6.40 -10.32 5.40
C ALA A 38 -7.19 -9.03 5.61
N PHE A 39 -6.60 -8.06 6.29
CA PHE A 39 -7.21 -6.76 6.52
C PHE A 39 -7.50 -6.03 5.21
N LEU A 40 -6.53 -5.98 4.31
CA LEU A 40 -6.68 -5.31 3.03
C LEU A 40 -7.68 -6.03 2.11
N LYS A 41 -7.69 -7.35 2.13
CA LYS A 41 -8.67 -8.13 1.37
C LYS A 41 -10.10 -7.76 1.79
N LYS A 42 -10.30 -7.61 3.09
CA LYS A 42 -11.62 -7.27 3.63
C LYS A 42 -12.05 -5.86 3.27
N ILE A 43 -11.16 -4.89 3.43
CA ILE A 43 -11.49 -3.48 3.20
C ILE A 43 -11.65 -3.16 1.72
N TYR A 44 -10.74 -3.64 0.89
CA TYR A 44 -10.72 -3.32 -0.53
C TYR A 44 -11.27 -4.43 -1.41
N ASN A 45 -11.81 -5.49 -0.80
CA ASN A 45 -12.39 -6.61 -1.51
C ASN A 45 -11.39 -7.25 -2.48
N LEU A 46 -10.15 -7.40 -2.02
CA LEU A 46 -9.09 -7.99 -2.83
C LEU A 46 -9.05 -9.51 -2.66
N LYS A 47 -8.52 -10.20 -3.66
CA LYS A 47 -8.43 -11.65 -3.65
C LYS A 47 -7.04 -12.11 -4.05
N GLY A 48 -6.69 -13.33 -3.68
CA GLY A 48 -5.42 -13.93 -4.03
C GLY A 48 -4.46 -14.01 -2.85
N ASN A 49 -3.20 -14.37 -3.12
CA ASN A 49 -2.20 -14.47 -2.07
C ASN A 49 -1.65 -13.08 -1.69
N LYS A 50 -0.73 -13.04 -0.73
CA LYS A 50 -0.16 -11.79 -0.23
C LYS A 50 0.49 -10.97 -1.34
N VAL A 51 1.22 -11.62 -2.23
CA VAL A 51 1.89 -10.93 -3.34
C VAL A 51 0.87 -10.30 -4.28
N LYS A 52 -0.18 -11.03 -4.60
CA LYS A 52 -1.23 -10.51 -5.47
C LYS A 52 -1.96 -9.34 -4.81
N VAL A 53 -2.25 -9.44 -3.52
CA VAL A 53 -2.87 -8.36 -2.75
C VAL A 53 -1.97 -7.13 -2.79
N TYR A 54 -0.67 -7.31 -2.63
CA TYR A 54 0.29 -6.21 -2.71
C TYR A 54 0.21 -5.51 -4.06
N LYS A 55 0.23 -6.27 -5.15
CA LYS A 55 0.16 -5.71 -6.50
C LYS A 55 -1.14 -4.94 -6.73
N GLU A 56 -2.25 -5.51 -6.32
CA GLU A 56 -3.56 -4.86 -6.49
C GLU A 56 -3.66 -3.59 -5.64
N PHE A 57 -3.20 -3.66 -4.40
CA PHE A 57 -3.22 -2.50 -3.52
C PHE A 57 -2.31 -1.40 -4.04
N HIS A 58 -1.16 -1.76 -4.58
CA HIS A 58 -0.24 -0.81 -5.19
C HIS A 58 -0.92 -0.05 -6.33
N LYS A 59 -1.67 -0.75 -7.17
CA LYS A 59 -2.43 -0.12 -8.25
C LYS A 59 -3.43 0.89 -7.72
N ILE A 60 -4.11 0.56 -6.63
CA ILE A 60 -5.07 1.47 -6.00
C ILE A 60 -4.36 2.74 -5.54
N ILE A 61 -3.19 2.59 -4.92
CA ILE A 61 -2.40 3.73 -4.45
C ILE A 61 -1.99 4.61 -5.63
N LEU A 62 -1.50 4.01 -6.72
CA LEU A 62 -1.10 4.76 -7.89
C LEU A 62 -2.27 5.54 -8.48
N GLN A 63 -3.44 4.94 -8.52
CA GLN A 63 -4.64 5.62 -9.03
C GLN A 63 -5.00 6.80 -8.13
N ARG A 64 -4.91 6.65 -6.83
CA ARG A 64 -5.16 7.73 -5.89
C ARG A 64 -4.18 8.87 -6.07
N GLU A 65 -2.91 8.56 -6.24
CA GLU A 65 -1.88 9.57 -6.48
C GLU A 65 -2.19 10.35 -7.76
N LYS A 66 -2.57 9.64 -8.80
CA LYS A 66 -2.92 10.26 -10.07
C LYS A 66 -4.13 11.19 -9.94
N ASP A 67 -5.15 10.74 -9.22
CA ASP A 67 -6.35 11.54 -8.97
C ASP A 67 -6.06 12.82 -8.19
N LEU A 68 -5.05 12.77 -7.32
CA LEU A 68 -4.63 13.92 -6.53
C LEU A 68 -3.63 14.81 -7.26
N GLY A 69 -3.25 14.44 -8.48
CA GLY A 69 -2.29 15.20 -9.27
C GLY A 69 -0.85 15.03 -8.81
N ILE A 70 -0.55 13.99 -8.05
CA ILE A 70 0.80 13.70 -7.60
C ILE A 70 1.60 13.09 -8.75
N PRO A 71 2.80 13.62 -9.06
CA PRO A 71 3.61 13.07 -10.14
C PRO A 71 4.02 11.62 -9.87
N GLU A 72 4.11 10.85 -10.94
CA GLU A 72 4.61 9.49 -10.85
C GLU A 72 6.05 9.51 -10.38
N ARG A 73 6.39 8.56 -9.51
CA ARG A 73 7.74 8.45 -8.96
C ARG A 73 8.28 7.06 -9.19
N GLU A 74 9.59 6.92 -9.04
CA GLU A 74 10.22 5.62 -9.15
C GLU A 74 9.78 4.71 -8.00
N LEU A 75 9.74 3.41 -8.29
CA LEU A 75 9.46 2.41 -7.29
C LEU A 75 10.62 2.34 -6.29
N ASN A 76 10.29 2.20 -5.01
CA ASN A 76 11.33 2.00 -4.01
C ASN A 76 11.81 0.54 -4.05
N THR A 77 12.83 0.20 -3.24
CA THR A 77 13.41 -1.13 -3.24
C THR A 77 12.38 -2.22 -2.95
N SER A 78 11.50 -1.99 -1.99
CA SER A 78 10.46 -2.95 -1.62
C SER A 78 9.50 -3.21 -2.78
N GLU A 79 9.08 -2.15 -3.44
CA GLU A 79 8.15 -2.26 -4.56
C GLU A 79 8.80 -2.98 -5.74
N LYS A 80 10.06 -2.66 -6.06
CA LYS A 80 10.79 -3.31 -7.14
C LYS A 80 10.95 -4.81 -6.88
N GLU A 81 11.20 -5.17 -5.64
CA GLU A 81 11.41 -6.57 -5.27
C GLU A 81 10.18 -7.43 -5.53
N ILE A 82 9.00 -6.87 -5.31
CA ILE A 82 7.75 -7.62 -5.47
C ILE A 82 7.15 -7.43 -6.86
N LEU A 83 7.20 -6.22 -7.38
CA LEU A 83 6.53 -5.86 -8.65
C LEU A 83 7.42 -6.02 -9.86
N GLY A 84 8.71 -5.84 -9.66
CA GLY A 84 9.67 -5.88 -10.72
C GLY A 84 10.20 -7.24 -11.01
#